data_0faaea4bbd73e99b513a74aeec621d90
#
_entry.id   0faaea4bbd73e99b513a74aeec621d90
#
_cell.length_a   1.000
_cell.length_b   1.000
_cell.length_c   1.000
_cell.angle_alpha   90.00
_cell.angle_beta   90.00
_cell.angle_gamma   90.00
#
_symmetry.space_group_name_H-M   'P 1'
#
loop_
_entity.id
_entity.type
_entity.pdbx_description
1 polymer ?
#
loop_
_entity_poly.entity_id
_entity_poly.type
_entity_poly.pdbx_seq_one_letter_code
_entity_poly.pdbx_strand_id
1 'polypeptide(L)' 'MAKKEDTIVLEGKVEELLPGMHFRVLLENGMPVTAHLCGKMRMSNIRLLVGDRVTVEMSAYDLTKARVVYRHR' A
#
# COMPACT_ATOMS: atom_id res chain seq x y z
N MET A 1 10.61 9.09 -17.02
CA MET A 1 9.54 8.09 -17.01
C MET A 1 9.91 6.96 -16.07
N ALA A 2 9.02 6.64 -15.15
CA ALA A 2 9.29 5.57 -14.20
C ALA A 2 9.27 4.23 -14.92
N LYS A 3 10.29 3.43 -14.68
CA LYS A 3 10.38 2.10 -15.26
C LYS A 3 9.76 1.11 -14.27
N LYS A 4 9.10 0.09 -14.79
CA LYS A 4 8.48 -0.91 -13.93
C LYS A 4 9.47 -1.65 -13.07
N GLU A 5 10.68 -1.82 -13.56
CA GLU A 5 11.73 -2.51 -12.81
C GLU A 5 12.19 -1.74 -11.57
N ASP A 6 11.84 -0.44 -11.49
CA ASP A 6 12.13 0.36 -10.30
C ASP A 6 11.02 0.26 -9.26
N THR A 7 10.01 -0.52 -9.55
CA THR A 7 8.86 -0.68 -8.67
C THR A 7 8.91 -2.06 -8.01
N ILE A 8 8.76 -2.07 -6.69
CA ILE A 8 8.69 -3.31 -5.92
C ILE A 8 7.23 -3.53 -5.54
N VAL A 9 6.73 -4.73 -5.80
CA VAL A 9 5.36 -5.11 -5.48
C VAL A 9 5.40 -6.15 -4.38
N LEU A 10 4.73 -5.86 -3.27
CA LEU A 10 4.69 -6.75 -2.12
C LEU A 10 3.28 -6.81 -1.58
N GLU A 11 2.97 -7.90 -0.88
CA GLU A 11 1.72 -8.03 -0.16
C GLU A 11 1.94 -7.69 1.31
N GLY A 12 0.88 -7.21 1.94
CA GLY A 12 0.92 -6.88 3.34
C GLY A 12 -0.47 -6.88 3.94
N LYS A 13 -0.53 -6.51 5.22
CA LYS A 13 -1.79 -6.45 5.95
C LYS A 13 -1.91 -5.07 6.58
N VAL A 14 -3.08 -4.47 6.48
CA VAL A 14 -3.33 -3.17 7.12
C VAL A 14 -3.31 -3.35 8.62
N GLU A 15 -2.40 -2.61 9.28
CA GLU A 15 -2.26 -2.67 10.73
C GLU A 15 -3.00 -1.53 11.42
N GLU A 16 -3.04 -0.37 10.77
CA GLU A 16 -3.57 0.83 11.41
C GLU A 16 -4.07 1.80 10.36
N LEU A 17 -5.15 2.49 10.67
CA LEU A 17 -5.67 3.56 9.84
C LEU A 17 -5.10 4.88 10.35
N LEU A 18 -4.43 5.62 9.47
CA LEU A 18 -3.77 6.87 9.82
C LEU A 18 -4.59 8.04 9.26
N PRO A 19 -4.41 9.26 9.83
CA PRO A 19 -5.10 10.43 9.30
C PRO A 19 -4.72 10.71 7.84
N GLY A 20 -5.61 11.38 7.11
CA GLY A 20 -5.33 11.80 5.74
C GLY A 20 -5.39 10.66 4.74
N MET A 21 -6.18 9.63 5.02
CA MET A 21 -6.34 8.47 4.15
C MET A 21 -5.03 7.73 3.91
N HIS A 22 -4.19 7.70 4.94
CA HIS A 22 -2.99 6.90 4.95
C HIS A 22 -3.21 5.64 5.78
N PHE A 23 -2.42 4.62 5.52
CA PHE A 23 -2.55 3.35 6.20
C PHE A 23 -1.17 2.83 6.56
N ARG A 24 -1.05 2.25 7.75
CA ARG A 24 0.16 1.52 8.06
C ARG A 24 -0.04 0.07 7.64
N VAL A 25 0.85 -0.41 6.78
CA VAL A 25 0.78 -1.77 6.25
C VAL A 25 2.02 -2.52 6.69
N LEU A 26 1.80 -3.68 7.31
CA LEU A 26 2.91 -4.57 7.64
C LEU A 26 3.12 -5.49 6.44
N LEU A 27 4.26 -5.34 5.79
CA LEU A 27 4.60 -6.16 4.63
C LEU A 27 4.92 -7.58 5.06
N GLU A 28 4.80 -8.50 4.13
CA GLU A 28 5.07 -9.92 4.41
C GLU A 28 6.53 -10.17 4.78
N ASN A 29 7.43 -9.24 4.42
CA ASN A 29 8.83 -9.33 4.84
C ASN A 29 9.07 -8.76 6.24
N GLY A 30 8.01 -8.37 6.94
CA GLY A 30 8.11 -7.87 8.30
C GLY A 30 8.34 -6.38 8.43
N MET A 31 8.41 -5.64 7.33
CA MET A 31 8.66 -4.20 7.36
C MET A 31 7.36 -3.42 7.36
N PRO A 32 7.17 -2.45 8.29
CA PRO A 32 6.02 -1.57 8.22
C PRO A 32 6.28 -0.43 7.24
N VAL A 33 5.25 -0.07 6.47
CA VAL A 33 5.33 1.06 5.56
C VAL A 33 4.06 1.89 5.68
N THR A 34 4.16 3.17 5.31
CA THR A 34 2.99 4.03 5.21
C THR A 34 2.49 3.98 3.78
N ALA A 35 1.22 3.63 3.62
CA ALA A 35 0.63 3.45 2.30
C ALA A 35 -0.55 4.39 2.11
N HIS A 36 -0.84 4.71 0.86
CA HIS A 36 -2.03 5.47 0.50
C HIS A 36 -2.71 4.73 -0.66
N LEU A 37 -3.98 5.04 -0.88
CA LEU A 37 -4.70 4.42 -1.98
C LEU A 37 -4.22 4.98 -3.31
N CYS A 38 -4.11 4.13 -4.32
CA CYS A 38 -3.84 4.61 -5.66
C CYS A 38 -5.08 5.38 -6.17
N GLY A 39 -4.87 6.22 -7.21
CA GLY A 39 -5.94 7.05 -7.71
C GLY A 39 -7.19 6.28 -8.11
N LYS A 40 -7.00 5.12 -8.73
CA LYS A 40 -8.11 4.30 -9.16
C LYS A 40 -8.96 3.82 -7.98
N MET A 41 -8.30 3.40 -6.89
CA MET A 41 -9.02 2.94 -5.71
C MET A 41 -9.72 4.08 -4.99
N ARG A 42 -9.13 5.27 -5.01
CA ARG A 42 -9.78 6.43 -4.41
C ARG A 42 -11.06 6.79 -5.16
N MET A 43 -11.02 6.73 -6.49
CA MET A 43 -12.18 7.03 -7.32
C MET A 43 -13.28 5.99 -7.16
N SER A 44 -12.90 4.76 -6.85
CA SER A 44 -13.86 3.67 -6.65
C SER A 44 -14.41 3.60 -5.23
N ASN A 45 -14.05 4.55 -4.37
CA ASN A 45 -14.51 4.60 -2.98
C ASN A 45 -14.17 3.32 -2.20
N ILE A 46 -13.05 2.70 -2.50
CA ILE A 46 -12.65 1.50 -1.81
C ILE A 46 -12.15 1.89 -0.41
N ARG A 47 -12.70 1.23 0.60
CA ARG A 47 -12.34 1.49 1.99
C ARG A 47 -11.56 0.33 2.55
N LEU A 48 -10.42 0.62 3.16
CA LEU A 48 -9.59 -0.39 3.82
C LEU A 48 -9.92 -0.44 5.30
N LEU A 49 -9.81 -1.64 5.86
CA LEU A 49 -10.01 -1.86 7.29
C LEU A 49 -8.77 -2.55 7.85
N VAL A 50 -8.57 -2.39 9.15
CA VAL A 50 -7.48 -3.09 9.85
C VAL A 50 -7.68 -4.59 9.66
N GLY A 51 -6.60 -5.26 9.24
CA GLY A 51 -6.65 -6.69 8.98
C GLY A 51 -6.82 -7.05 7.51
N ASP A 52 -7.15 -6.08 6.66
CA ASP A 52 -7.28 -6.35 5.23
C ASP A 52 -5.94 -6.67 4.61
N ARG A 53 -5.93 -7.66 3.73
CA ARG A 53 -4.73 -7.97 2.95
C ARG A 53 -4.74 -7.12 1.69
N VAL A 54 -3.59 -6.54 1.39
CA VAL A 54 -3.47 -5.64 0.26
C VAL A 54 -2.17 -5.91 -0.49
N THR A 55 -2.15 -5.53 -1.74
CA THR A 55 -0.92 -5.49 -2.54
C THR A 55 -0.52 -4.04 -2.66
N VAL A 56 0.74 -3.77 -2.38
CA VAL A 56 1.27 -2.41 -2.44
C VAL A 56 2.42 -2.35 -3.42
N GLU A 57 2.58 -1.19 -4.04
CA GLU A 57 3.73 -0.85 -4.86
C GLU A 57 4.55 0.20 -4.15
N MET A 58 5.86 0.07 -4.24
CA MET A 58 6.75 1.09 -3.70
C MET A 58 7.93 1.28 -4.65
N SER A 59 8.52 2.46 -4.58
CA SER A 59 9.72 2.74 -5.35
C SER A 59 10.91 2.04 -4.72
N ALA A 60 11.79 1.48 -5.56
CA ALA A 60 13.03 0.91 -5.05
C ALA A 60 13.92 1.96 -4.39
N TYR A 61 13.65 3.23 -4.67
CA TYR A 61 14.41 4.35 -4.11
C TYR A 61 13.84 4.88 -2.80
N ASP A 62 12.63 4.47 -2.43
CA ASP A 62 12.00 4.91 -1.19
C ASP A 62 11.12 3.79 -0.66
N LEU A 63 11.69 3.01 0.24
CA LEU A 63 11.02 1.82 0.79
C LEU A 63 10.16 2.13 2.00
N THR A 64 9.99 3.42 2.33
CA THR A 64 9.16 3.82 3.47
C THR A 64 7.75 4.18 3.08
N LYS A 65 7.50 4.45 1.80
CA LYS A 65 6.20 4.87 1.29
C LYS A 65 5.73 3.88 0.24
N ALA A 66 4.44 3.57 0.29
CA ALA A 66 3.87 2.59 -0.61
C ALA A 66 2.52 3.10 -1.10
N ARG A 67 2.04 2.48 -2.16
CA ARG A 67 0.74 2.78 -2.72
C ARG A 67 -0.05 1.48 -2.81
N VAL A 68 -1.23 1.47 -2.20
CA VAL A 68 -2.11 0.30 -2.27
C VAL A 68 -2.71 0.23 -3.66
N VAL A 69 -2.48 -0.87 -4.37
CA VAL A 69 -2.96 -1.04 -5.73
C VAL A 69 -4.01 -2.12 -5.84
N TYR A 70 -4.17 -2.93 -4.81
CA TYR A 70 -5.17 -4.00 -4.84
C TYR A 70 -5.51 -4.41 -3.42
N ARG A 71 -6.79 -4.70 -3.20
CA ARG A 71 -7.29 -5.19 -1.93
C ARG A 71 -7.77 -6.62 -2.12
N HIS A 72 -7.22 -7.51 -1.32
CA HIS A 72 -7.65 -8.92 -1.32
C HIS A 72 -8.80 -9.12 -0.36
N ARG A 73 -9.68 -10.03 -0.71
CA ARG A 73 -10.79 -10.37 0.17
C ARG A 73 -10.60 -11.73 0.79
#